data_db74c0bff5d7108d70d2ef2f771e0f73
#
_entry.id   db74c0bff5d7108d70d2ef2f771e0f73
#
_cell.length_a   1.000
_cell.length_b   1.000
_cell.length_c   1.000
_cell.angle_alpha   90.00
_cell.angle_beta   90.00
_cell.angle_gamma   90.00
#
_symmetry.space_group_name_H-M   'P 1'
#
loop_
_entity.id
_entity.type
_entity.pdbx_description
1 polymer ?
#
loop_
_entity_poly.entity_id
_entity_poly.type
_entity_poly.pdbx_seq_one_letter_code
_entity_poly.pdbx_strand_id
1 'polypeptide(L)'
;MLKNPKFQAFFFALLAAIFNAFVGIFSVFLFKKGFMSSEVAFYKCFVASVILFVMLIYMRKLTTLLAFIKQKIFTLLLLAFFGFFMLYHFESAAYTSMSVANVVFVLFGVGMIITFICEALDVKRFFHLNELLAMVFALLGLWMIFLAEGGTLENFTHLKGLVNAILAGIGYALFLFFTRKLKLGFGLIPLCALLFIGSLYLSIPLFGANLNLNFSLESLILLLALAFLPTIGGFYCTTRALSLAKSNSVQLIELSEPLFAMLFGSLFLAQSISFLQILGGVFILFAIFVHEFKLKL
;
A
#
# COMPACT_ATOMS: atom_id res chain seq x y z
N MET A 1 25.23 6.80 10.79
CA MET A 1 24.23 6.74 9.70
C MET A 1 22.80 6.59 10.22
N LEU A 2 22.49 5.70 11.15
CA LEU A 2 21.13 5.45 11.66
C LEU A 2 20.44 6.63 12.40
N LYS A 3 21.16 7.68 12.77
CA LYS A 3 20.57 8.87 13.44
C LYS A 3 20.03 9.94 12.48
N ASN A 4 20.28 9.83 11.16
CA ASN A 4 19.77 10.81 10.19
C ASN A 4 18.29 10.51 9.87
N PRO A 5 17.35 11.46 10.13
CA PRO A 5 15.92 11.22 9.90
C PRO A 5 15.57 10.90 8.44
N LYS A 6 16.30 11.49 7.48
CA LYS A 6 16.11 11.19 6.06
C LYS A 6 16.47 9.75 5.73
N PHE A 7 17.59 9.24 6.25
CA PHE A 7 18.00 7.85 6.07
C PHE A 7 17.00 6.88 6.72
N GLN A 8 16.49 7.22 7.92
CA GLN A 8 15.44 6.43 8.56
C GLN A 8 14.16 6.40 7.71
N ALA A 9 13.73 7.54 7.17
CA ALA A 9 12.54 7.61 6.32
C ALA A 9 12.70 6.73 5.08
N PHE A 10 13.84 6.83 4.38
CA PHE A 10 14.16 5.99 3.24
C PHE A 10 14.14 4.50 3.59
N PHE A 11 14.81 4.12 4.68
CA PHE A 11 14.87 2.73 5.13
C PHE A 11 13.49 2.15 5.46
N PHE A 12 12.65 2.90 6.19
CA PHE A 12 11.30 2.45 6.52
C PHE A 12 10.38 2.40 5.30
N ALA A 13 10.46 3.36 4.38
CA ALA A 13 9.68 3.31 3.14
C ALA A 13 10.09 2.11 2.25
N LEU A 14 11.39 1.80 2.18
CA LEU A 14 11.89 0.64 1.45
C LEU A 14 11.42 -0.68 2.09
N LEU A 15 11.46 -0.77 3.43
CA LEU A 15 10.92 -1.93 4.15
C LEU A 15 9.42 -2.09 3.92
N ALA A 16 8.67 -0.97 3.87
CA ALA A 16 7.25 -1.00 3.55
C ALA A 16 7.02 -1.60 2.15
N ALA A 17 7.78 -1.15 1.14
CA ALA A 17 7.71 -1.69 -0.21
C ALA A 17 8.01 -3.20 -0.26
N ILE A 18 9.03 -3.67 0.47
CA ILE A 18 9.36 -5.11 0.57
C ILE A 18 8.19 -5.90 1.17
N PHE A 19 7.61 -5.43 2.28
CA PHE A 19 6.51 -6.13 2.94
C PHE A 19 5.23 -6.10 2.10
N ASN A 20 4.90 -4.97 1.50
CA ASN A 20 3.71 -4.79 0.68
C ASN A 20 3.76 -5.63 -0.61
N ALA A 21 4.95 -5.90 -1.16
CA ALA A 21 5.11 -6.75 -2.33
C ALA A 21 4.49 -8.16 -2.18
N PHE A 22 4.25 -8.62 -0.96
CA PHE A 22 3.55 -9.88 -0.69
C PHE A 22 2.02 -9.80 -0.76
N VAL A 23 1.42 -8.59 -0.77
CA VAL A 23 -0.05 -8.42 -0.75
C VAL A 23 -0.71 -9.15 -1.90
N GLY A 24 -0.28 -8.88 -3.14
CA GLY A 24 -0.86 -9.48 -4.33
C GLY A 24 -0.68 -11.00 -4.35
N ILE A 25 0.51 -11.49 -3.98
CA ILE A 25 0.84 -12.92 -3.98
C ILE A 25 -0.08 -13.69 -3.02
N PHE A 26 -0.15 -13.26 -1.76
CA PHE A 26 -0.99 -13.95 -0.76
C PHE A 26 -2.48 -13.81 -1.07
N SER A 27 -2.92 -12.66 -1.60
CA SER A 27 -4.31 -12.46 -2.00
C SER A 27 -4.73 -13.42 -3.11
N VAL A 28 -3.92 -13.58 -4.16
CA VAL A 28 -4.19 -14.51 -5.26
C VAL A 28 -4.24 -15.96 -4.77
N PHE A 29 -3.37 -16.36 -3.85
CA PHE A 29 -3.44 -17.70 -3.25
C PHE A 29 -4.74 -17.91 -2.46
N LEU A 30 -5.18 -16.91 -1.70
CA LEU A 30 -6.45 -16.98 -0.97
C LEU A 30 -7.66 -17.04 -1.91
N PHE A 31 -7.65 -16.29 -3.02
CA PHE A 31 -8.71 -16.40 -4.04
C PHE A 31 -8.79 -17.80 -4.65
N LYS A 32 -7.66 -18.48 -4.90
CA LYS A 32 -7.62 -19.87 -5.35
C LYS A 32 -8.18 -20.86 -4.32
N LYS A 33 -8.22 -20.49 -3.04
CA LYS A 33 -8.88 -21.26 -1.96
C LYS A 33 -10.37 -20.91 -1.79
N GLY A 34 -10.94 -20.11 -2.68
CA GLY A 34 -12.36 -19.75 -2.71
C GLY A 34 -12.75 -18.54 -1.85
N PHE A 35 -11.79 -17.80 -1.32
CA PHE A 35 -12.09 -16.54 -0.63
C PHE A 35 -12.46 -15.44 -1.61
N MET A 36 -13.49 -14.65 -1.30
CA MET A 36 -13.85 -13.46 -2.06
C MET A 36 -12.85 -12.32 -1.78
N SER A 37 -12.75 -11.38 -2.71
CA SER A 37 -11.88 -10.20 -2.55
C SER A 37 -12.22 -9.36 -1.32
N SER A 38 -13.52 -9.18 -1.02
CA SER A 38 -14.00 -8.50 0.18
C SER A 38 -13.64 -9.23 1.48
N GLU A 39 -13.67 -10.57 1.46
CA GLU A 39 -13.24 -11.38 2.62
C GLU A 39 -11.74 -11.23 2.87
N VAL A 40 -10.92 -11.32 1.83
CA VAL A 40 -9.46 -11.14 1.95
C VAL A 40 -9.13 -9.75 2.48
N ALA A 41 -9.79 -8.69 1.96
CA ALA A 41 -9.62 -7.33 2.44
C ALA A 41 -10.01 -7.19 3.93
N PHE A 42 -11.13 -7.78 4.34
CA PHE A 42 -11.60 -7.75 5.71
C PHE A 42 -10.67 -8.56 6.63
N TYR A 43 -10.41 -9.84 6.31
CA TYR A 43 -9.65 -10.72 7.20
C TYR A 43 -8.21 -10.23 7.41
N LYS A 44 -7.52 -9.72 6.38
CA LYS A 44 -6.15 -9.16 6.58
C LYS A 44 -6.16 -8.01 7.58
N CYS A 45 -7.18 -7.15 7.55
CA CYS A 45 -7.30 -6.02 8.45
C CYS A 45 -7.76 -6.45 9.85
N PHE A 46 -8.78 -7.31 9.92
CA PHE A 46 -9.35 -7.80 11.18
C PHE A 46 -8.34 -8.63 11.99
N VAL A 47 -7.70 -9.61 11.36
CA VAL A 47 -6.69 -10.45 12.03
C VAL A 47 -5.53 -9.59 12.54
N ALA A 48 -5.04 -8.64 11.72
CA ALA A 48 -4.00 -7.71 12.15
C ALA A 48 -4.45 -6.85 13.35
N SER A 49 -5.70 -6.36 13.34
CA SER A 49 -6.25 -5.58 14.45
C SER A 49 -6.33 -6.38 15.75
N VAL A 50 -6.77 -7.65 15.68
CA VAL A 50 -6.85 -8.57 16.83
C VAL A 50 -5.46 -8.85 17.40
N ILE A 51 -4.47 -9.13 16.54
CA ILE A 51 -3.08 -9.37 16.96
C ILE A 51 -2.55 -8.15 17.73
N LEU A 52 -2.69 -6.95 17.15
CA LEU A 52 -2.21 -5.74 17.83
C LEU A 52 -3.00 -5.42 19.10
N PHE A 53 -4.30 -5.67 19.10
CA PHE A 53 -5.14 -5.47 20.29
C PHE A 53 -4.69 -6.37 21.44
N VAL A 54 -4.49 -7.67 21.20
CA VAL A 54 -3.96 -8.62 22.20
C VAL A 54 -2.58 -8.19 22.68
N MET A 55 -1.70 -7.76 21.76
CA MET A 55 -0.38 -7.25 22.11
C MET A 55 -0.46 -6.02 23.03
N LEU A 56 -1.38 -5.08 22.74
CA LEU A 56 -1.58 -3.88 23.57
C LEU A 56 -2.17 -4.20 24.94
N ILE A 57 -3.04 -5.23 25.06
CA ILE A 57 -3.50 -5.74 26.36
C ILE A 57 -2.32 -6.25 27.15
N TYR A 58 -1.49 -7.13 26.57
CA TYR A 58 -0.30 -7.66 27.21
C TYR A 58 0.67 -6.56 27.68
N MET A 59 0.84 -5.52 26.86
CA MET A 59 1.64 -4.32 27.18
C MET A 59 0.97 -3.36 28.17
N ARG A 60 -0.24 -3.65 28.67
CA ARG A 60 -1.06 -2.79 29.56
C ARG A 60 -1.30 -1.38 28.99
N LYS A 61 -1.45 -1.26 27.66
CA LYS A 61 -1.66 0.02 26.94
C LYS A 61 -3.09 0.24 26.47
N LEU A 62 -4.06 -0.52 26.97
CA LEU A 62 -5.46 -0.42 26.52
C LEU A 62 -6.08 0.94 26.82
N THR A 63 -5.84 1.50 28.01
CA THR A 63 -6.30 2.84 28.38
C THR A 63 -5.76 3.93 27.47
N THR A 64 -4.49 3.80 27.06
CA THR A 64 -3.84 4.72 26.11
C THR A 64 -4.47 4.59 24.73
N LEU A 65 -4.80 3.36 24.28
CA LEU A 65 -5.50 3.13 23.01
C LEU A 65 -6.88 3.81 23.01
N LEU A 66 -7.68 3.60 24.06
CA LEU A 66 -9.01 4.20 24.18
C LEU A 66 -8.95 5.73 24.23
N ALA A 67 -8.02 6.29 25.00
CA ALA A 67 -7.78 7.74 25.03
C ALA A 67 -7.37 8.29 23.66
N PHE A 68 -6.48 7.60 22.95
CA PHE A 68 -6.06 7.96 21.60
C PHE A 68 -7.21 7.94 20.59
N ILE A 69 -8.03 6.90 20.61
CA ILE A 69 -9.22 6.80 19.74
C ILE A 69 -10.16 7.97 20.02
N LYS A 70 -10.48 8.23 21.31
CA LYS A 70 -11.38 9.33 21.69
C LYS A 70 -10.85 10.69 21.23
N GLN A 71 -9.55 10.93 21.36
CA GLN A 71 -8.91 12.20 20.98
C GLN A 71 -8.83 12.40 19.47
N LYS A 72 -8.60 11.31 18.69
CA LYS A 72 -8.30 11.35 17.26
C LYS A 72 -9.39 10.73 16.39
N ILE A 73 -10.61 10.54 16.90
CA ILE A 73 -11.65 9.75 16.22
C ILE A 73 -11.93 10.21 14.80
N PHE A 74 -12.10 11.52 14.54
CA PHE A 74 -12.35 12.02 13.19
C PHE A 74 -11.18 11.79 12.25
N THR A 75 -9.95 11.96 12.74
CA THR A 75 -8.73 11.65 11.97
C THR A 75 -8.65 10.17 11.64
N LEU A 76 -8.94 9.31 12.60
CA LEU A 76 -8.93 7.86 12.44
C LEU A 76 -10.01 7.39 11.46
N LEU A 77 -11.23 7.92 11.54
CA LEU A 77 -12.31 7.61 10.60
C LEU A 77 -11.90 7.99 9.17
N LEU A 78 -11.38 9.20 8.97
CA LEU A 78 -10.94 9.67 7.66
C LEU A 78 -9.81 8.79 7.09
N LEU A 79 -8.77 8.53 7.90
CA LEU A 79 -7.61 7.76 7.46
C LEU A 79 -7.93 6.28 7.27
N ALA A 80 -8.78 5.69 8.12
CA ALA A 80 -9.22 4.32 7.94
C ALA A 80 -10.09 4.15 6.70
N PHE A 81 -10.91 5.15 6.36
CA PHE A 81 -11.68 5.14 5.12
C PHE A 81 -10.76 5.13 3.89
N PHE A 82 -9.79 6.03 3.81
CA PHE A 82 -8.88 6.09 2.66
C PHE A 82 -7.89 4.94 2.63
N GLY A 83 -7.16 4.69 3.73
CA GLY A 83 -6.05 3.75 3.78
C GLY A 83 -6.45 2.29 3.91
N PHE A 84 -7.66 2.00 4.41
CA PHE A 84 -8.08 0.61 4.60
C PHE A 84 -9.32 0.27 3.79
N PHE A 85 -10.40 1.08 3.83
CA PHE A 85 -11.56 0.77 3.01
C PHE A 85 -11.27 1.01 1.52
N MET A 86 -10.93 2.22 1.12
CA MET A 86 -10.68 2.50 -0.31
C MET A 86 -9.51 1.67 -0.85
N LEU A 87 -8.37 1.69 -0.18
CA LEU A 87 -7.21 0.94 -0.64
C LEU A 87 -7.51 -0.56 -0.67
N TYR A 88 -7.81 -1.18 0.46
CA TYR A 88 -7.88 -2.64 0.55
C TYR A 88 -9.07 -3.27 -0.17
N HIS A 89 -10.24 -2.62 -0.11
CA HIS A 89 -11.42 -3.13 -0.79
C HIS A 89 -11.24 -3.09 -2.31
N PHE A 90 -10.86 -1.92 -2.83
CA PHE A 90 -10.74 -1.75 -4.28
C PHE A 90 -9.50 -2.43 -4.86
N GLU A 91 -8.37 -2.44 -4.15
CA GLU A 91 -7.17 -3.20 -4.54
C GLU A 91 -7.48 -4.70 -4.65
N SER A 92 -8.08 -5.29 -3.61
CA SER A 92 -8.45 -6.70 -3.63
C SER A 92 -9.47 -7.02 -4.72
N ALA A 93 -10.43 -6.11 -4.98
CA ALA A 93 -11.37 -6.25 -6.08
C ALA A 93 -10.70 -6.14 -7.45
N ALA A 94 -9.68 -5.28 -7.61
CA ALA A 94 -8.93 -5.17 -8.85
C ALA A 94 -8.16 -6.45 -9.20
N TYR A 95 -7.55 -7.12 -8.21
CA TYR A 95 -6.84 -8.38 -8.41
C TYR A 95 -7.72 -9.54 -8.92
N THR A 96 -9.04 -9.44 -8.81
CA THR A 96 -9.94 -10.48 -9.37
C THR A 96 -10.10 -10.39 -10.89
N SER A 97 -9.75 -9.26 -11.50
CA SER A 97 -9.99 -8.98 -12.92
C SER A 97 -8.77 -8.47 -13.69
N MET A 98 -7.67 -8.19 -12.99
CA MET A 98 -6.41 -7.75 -13.58
C MET A 98 -5.24 -8.51 -12.96
N SER A 99 -4.12 -8.62 -13.68
CA SER A 99 -2.87 -9.15 -13.11
C SER A 99 -2.37 -8.25 -11.97
N VAL A 100 -1.61 -8.83 -11.04
CA VAL A 100 -1.07 -8.11 -9.88
C VAL A 100 -0.26 -6.88 -10.33
N ALA A 101 0.60 -7.03 -11.36
CA ALA A 101 1.40 -5.91 -11.83
C ALA A 101 0.57 -4.82 -12.49
N ASN A 102 -0.50 -5.16 -13.22
CA ASN A 102 -1.39 -4.16 -13.82
C ASN A 102 -2.12 -3.35 -12.74
N VAL A 103 -2.59 -4.01 -11.67
CA VAL A 103 -3.19 -3.32 -10.52
C VAL A 103 -2.19 -2.39 -9.86
N VAL A 104 -0.99 -2.89 -9.57
CA VAL A 104 0.10 -2.13 -8.93
C VAL A 104 0.52 -0.94 -9.79
N PHE A 105 0.64 -1.13 -11.13
CA PHE A 105 0.92 -0.04 -12.07
C PHE A 105 -0.08 1.11 -11.94
N VAL A 106 -1.38 0.79 -12.05
CA VAL A 106 -2.44 1.81 -12.02
C VAL A 106 -2.51 2.45 -10.64
N LEU A 107 -2.51 1.65 -9.57
CA LEU A 107 -2.59 2.11 -8.19
C LEU A 107 -1.47 3.10 -7.85
N PHE A 108 -0.22 2.71 -8.10
CA PHE A 108 0.93 3.57 -7.80
C PHE A 108 1.06 4.75 -8.76
N GLY A 109 0.73 4.57 -10.04
CA GLY A 109 0.74 5.66 -11.01
C GLY A 109 -0.23 6.78 -10.62
N VAL A 110 -1.48 6.42 -10.33
CA VAL A 110 -2.51 7.36 -9.84
C VAL A 110 -2.13 7.91 -8.48
N GLY A 111 -1.70 7.02 -7.56
CA GLY A 111 -1.29 7.38 -6.22
C GLY A 111 -0.19 8.44 -6.22
N MET A 112 0.85 8.26 -7.03
CA MET A 112 1.96 9.19 -7.17
C MET A 112 1.49 10.56 -7.67
N ILE A 113 0.73 10.60 -8.75
CA ILE A 113 0.23 11.87 -9.32
C ILE A 113 -0.56 12.64 -8.26
N ILE A 114 -1.50 11.98 -7.57
CA ILE A 114 -2.35 12.62 -6.56
C ILE A 114 -1.52 13.09 -5.36
N THR A 115 -0.59 12.26 -4.86
CA THR A 115 0.25 12.62 -3.72
C THR A 115 1.10 13.86 -4.02
N PHE A 116 1.69 13.93 -5.21
CA PHE A 116 2.48 15.09 -5.62
C PHE A 116 1.60 16.35 -5.77
N ILE A 117 0.41 16.23 -6.35
CA ILE A 117 -0.55 17.34 -6.45
C ILE A 117 -0.95 17.82 -5.05
N CYS A 118 -1.31 16.93 -4.15
CA CYS A 118 -1.68 17.27 -2.78
C CYS A 118 -0.55 17.99 -2.03
N GLU A 119 0.69 17.52 -2.15
CA GLU A 119 1.86 18.19 -1.53
C GLU A 119 2.12 19.56 -2.14
N ALA A 120 2.00 19.72 -3.46
CA ALA A 120 2.18 20.99 -4.14
C ALA A 120 1.13 22.03 -3.72
N LEU A 121 -0.14 21.62 -3.63
CA LEU A 121 -1.23 22.45 -3.17
C LEU A 121 -1.09 22.85 -1.69
N ASP A 122 -0.65 21.93 -0.84
CA ASP A 122 -0.45 22.19 0.59
C ASP A 122 0.63 23.24 0.85
N VAL A 123 1.71 23.18 0.09
CA VAL A 123 2.85 24.13 0.20
C VAL A 123 2.65 25.38 -0.68
N LYS A 124 1.58 25.43 -1.49
CA LYS A 124 1.27 26.51 -2.43
C LYS A 124 2.45 26.86 -3.36
N ARG A 125 3.08 25.85 -3.92
CA ARG A 125 4.21 26.01 -4.84
C ARG A 125 4.06 25.16 -6.10
N PHE A 126 4.74 25.55 -7.16
CA PHE A 126 4.90 24.71 -8.35
C PHE A 126 5.87 23.55 -8.08
N PHE A 127 5.78 22.51 -8.91
CA PHE A 127 6.73 21.40 -8.87
C PHE A 127 8.15 21.86 -9.18
N HIS A 128 9.11 21.35 -8.43
CA HIS A 128 10.51 21.47 -8.81
C HIS A 128 10.81 20.56 -10.02
N LEU A 129 11.80 20.95 -10.83
CA LEU A 129 12.20 20.15 -11.98
C LEU A 129 12.54 18.70 -11.61
N ASN A 130 13.23 18.49 -10.51
CA ASN A 130 13.55 17.15 -10.01
C ASN A 130 12.31 16.32 -9.65
N GLU A 131 11.24 16.95 -9.16
CA GLU A 131 9.96 16.28 -8.87
C GLU A 131 9.26 15.86 -10.18
N LEU A 132 9.26 16.74 -11.19
CA LEU A 132 8.69 16.43 -12.52
C LEU A 132 9.48 15.33 -13.21
N LEU A 133 10.81 15.40 -13.21
CA LEU A 133 11.66 14.35 -13.79
C LEU A 133 11.44 13.01 -13.08
N ALA A 134 11.39 13.00 -11.74
CA ALA A 134 11.11 11.79 -10.98
C ALA A 134 9.74 11.20 -11.34
N MET A 135 8.69 12.02 -11.48
CA MET A 135 7.37 11.56 -11.92
C MET A 135 7.42 10.93 -13.31
N VAL A 136 8.08 11.59 -14.28
CA VAL A 136 8.19 11.07 -15.65
C VAL A 136 8.94 9.73 -15.68
N PHE A 137 10.09 9.63 -15.03
CA PHE A 137 10.86 8.39 -14.99
C PHE A 137 10.11 7.28 -14.25
N ALA A 138 9.43 7.57 -13.16
CA ALA A 138 8.63 6.61 -12.43
C ALA A 138 7.45 6.08 -13.27
N LEU A 139 6.71 6.96 -13.94
CA LEU A 139 5.61 6.58 -14.82
C LEU A 139 6.09 5.76 -16.02
N LEU A 140 7.23 6.13 -16.62
CA LEU A 140 7.84 5.36 -17.71
C LEU A 140 8.25 3.95 -17.22
N GLY A 141 8.86 3.86 -16.04
CA GLY A 141 9.24 2.58 -15.46
C GLY A 141 8.05 1.68 -15.17
N LEU A 142 7.00 2.23 -14.55
CA LEU A 142 5.75 1.51 -14.32
C LEU A 142 5.09 1.07 -15.64
N TRP A 143 5.09 1.94 -16.65
CA TRP A 143 4.55 1.64 -17.97
C TRP A 143 5.27 0.47 -18.65
N MET A 144 6.61 0.43 -18.55
CA MET A 144 7.40 -0.68 -19.08
C MET A 144 7.08 -2.01 -18.39
N ILE A 145 6.90 -2.01 -17.07
CA ILE A 145 6.50 -3.20 -16.32
C ILE A 145 5.10 -3.66 -16.74
N PHE A 146 4.15 -2.72 -16.90
CA PHE A 146 2.81 -2.99 -17.39
C PHE A 146 2.80 -3.66 -18.77
N LEU A 147 3.55 -3.10 -19.73
CA LEU A 147 3.66 -3.66 -21.10
C LEU A 147 4.29 -5.06 -21.08
N ALA A 148 5.28 -5.28 -20.23
CA ALA A 148 5.98 -6.56 -20.14
C ALA A 148 5.08 -7.72 -19.67
N GLU A 149 4.03 -7.43 -18.94
CA GLU A 149 3.04 -8.42 -18.48
C GLU A 149 1.83 -8.54 -19.44
N GLY A 150 1.98 -8.11 -20.68
CA GLY A 150 0.91 -8.18 -21.67
C GLY A 150 -0.21 -7.17 -21.45
N GLY A 151 0.09 -6.08 -20.74
CA GLY A 151 -0.84 -4.97 -20.60
C GLY A 151 -1.13 -4.33 -21.96
N THR A 152 -2.34 -4.49 -22.48
CA THR A 152 -2.82 -3.83 -23.67
C THR A 152 -3.97 -2.90 -23.32
N LEU A 153 -4.00 -1.72 -23.93
CA LEU A 153 -5.11 -0.78 -23.76
C LEU A 153 -6.39 -1.26 -24.47
N GLU A 154 -6.30 -2.30 -25.29
CA GLU A 154 -7.42 -2.80 -26.12
C GLU A 154 -8.41 -3.67 -25.34
N ASN A 155 -8.01 -4.24 -24.23
CA ASN A 155 -8.90 -5.09 -23.40
C ASN A 155 -9.70 -4.29 -22.39
N PHE A 156 -10.63 -3.44 -22.84
CA PHE A 156 -11.63 -2.79 -21.97
C PHE A 156 -12.57 -3.77 -21.22
N THR A 157 -12.43 -5.08 -21.42
CA THR A 157 -13.12 -6.12 -20.63
C THR A 157 -12.78 -6.03 -19.15
N HIS A 158 -11.71 -5.33 -18.79
CA HIS A 158 -11.25 -5.12 -17.41
C HIS A 158 -11.56 -3.72 -16.84
N LEU A 159 -12.50 -2.97 -17.45
CA LEU A 159 -12.85 -1.62 -16.97
C LEU A 159 -13.15 -1.58 -15.48
N LYS A 160 -13.85 -2.61 -14.95
CA LYS A 160 -14.13 -2.71 -13.52
C LYS A 160 -12.85 -2.82 -12.68
N GLY A 161 -11.88 -3.63 -13.14
CA GLY A 161 -10.57 -3.75 -12.49
C GLY A 161 -9.80 -2.44 -12.53
N LEU A 162 -9.79 -1.76 -13.68
CA LEU A 162 -9.14 -0.45 -13.85
C LEU A 162 -9.73 0.61 -12.91
N VAL A 163 -11.05 0.73 -12.84
CA VAL A 163 -11.73 1.66 -11.92
C VAL A 163 -11.39 1.34 -10.47
N ASN A 164 -11.41 0.05 -10.09
CA ASN A 164 -11.02 -0.36 -8.75
C ASN A 164 -9.55 0.00 -8.44
N ALA A 165 -8.61 -0.24 -9.34
CA ALA A 165 -7.21 0.12 -9.14
C ALA A 165 -7.01 1.64 -9.03
N ILE A 166 -7.74 2.45 -9.81
CA ILE A 166 -7.75 3.92 -9.68
C ILE A 166 -8.26 4.34 -8.31
N LEU A 167 -9.39 3.80 -7.85
CA LEU A 167 -9.96 4.11 -6.53
C LEU A 167 -9.03 3.71 -5.39
N ALA A 168 -8.36 2.57 -5.51
CA ALA A 168 -7.34 2.15 -4.56
C ALA A 168 -6.16 3.14 -4.52
N GLY A 169 -5.67 3.59 -5.69
CA GLY A 169 -4.60 4.58 -5.80
C GLY A 169 -4.97 5.94 -5.20
N ILE A 170 -6.20 6.41 -5.44
CA ILE A 170 -6.74 7.62 -4.79
C ILE A 170 -6.76 7.46 -3.27
N GLY A 171 -7.29 6.32 -2.78
CA GLY A 171 -7.34 6.01 -1.35
C GLY A 171 -5.95 6.03 -0.72
N TYR A 172 -4.99 5.36 -1.36
CA TYR A 172 -3.61 5.31 -0.88
C TYR A 172 -2.94 6.69 -0.82
N ALA A 173 -3.03 7.47 -1.88
CA ALA A 173 -2.48 8.83 -1.93
C ALA A 173 -3.03 9.73 -0.82
N LEU A 174 -4.36 9.73 -0.64
CA LEU A 174 -5.02 10.54 0.39
C LEU A 174 -4.66 10.04 1.80
N PHE A 175 -4.52 8.72 2.00
CA PHE A 175 -4.01 8.16 3.26
C PHE A 175 -2.61 8.67 3.58
N LEU A 176 -1.65 8.59 2.65
CA LEU A 176 -0.28 9.07 2.84
C LEU A 176 -0.25 10.56 3.18
N PHE A 177 -0.94 11.37 2.38
CA PHE A 177 -0.98 12.81 2.54
C PHE A 177 -1.61 13.23 3.87
N PHE A 178 -2.82 12.73 4.17
CA PHE A 178 -3.51 13.11 5.41
C PHE A 178 -2.88 12.52 6.66
N THR A 179 -2.28 11.33 6.62
CA THR A 179 -1.53 10.76 7.75
C THR A 179 -0.43 11.71 8.20
N ARG A 180 0.30 12.28 7.25
CA ARG A 180 1.33 13.27 7.52
C ARG A 180 0.75 14.61 7.94
N LYS A 181 -0.19 15.17 7.15
CA LYS A 181 -0.78 16.50 7.39
C LYS A 181 -1.49 16.58 8.74
N LEU A 182 -2.25 15.57 9.13
CA LEU A 182 -2.98 15.51 10.39
C LEU A 182 -2.13 15.01 11.56
N LYS A 183 -0.84 14.77 11.34
CA LYS A 183 0.12 14.33 12.35
C LYS A 183 -0.42 13.19 13.19
N LEU A 184 -0.87 12.11 12.53
CA LEU A 184 -1.38 10.93 13.23
C LEU A 184 -0.33 10.33 14.17
N GLY A 185 0.92 10.42 13.80
CA GLY A 185 2.03 9.73 14.46
C GLY A 185 2.23 8.32 13.94
N PHE A 186 3.09 7.58 14.60
CA PHE A 186 3.40 6.19 14.27
C PHE A 186 3.43 5.33 15.53
N GLY A 187 3.40 4.00 15.33
CA GLY A 187 3.50 3.03 16.42
C GLY A 187 2.28 2.11 16.48
N LEU A 188 2.31 1.19 17.46
CA LEU A 188 1.31 0.14 17.57
C LEU A 188 -0.09 0.67 17.92
N ILE A 189 -0.17 1.76 18.70
CA ILE A 189 -1.45 2.33 19.13
C ILE A 189 -2.19 2.97 17.95
N PRO A 190 -1.62 3.92 17.19
CA PRO A 190 -2.27 4.47 15.99
C PRO A 190 -2.63 3.38 14.98
N LEU A 191 -1.73 2.42 14.75
CA LEU A 191 -1.94 1.34 13.79
C LEU A 191 -3.09 0.42 14.22
N CYS A 192 -3.13 0.00 15.49
CA CYS A 192 -4.24 -0.80 16.01
C CYS A 192 -5.59 -0.09 15.87
N ALA A 193 -5.65 1.21 16.20
CA ALA A 193 -6.86 2.01 16.07
C ALA A 193 -7.32 2.12 14.61
N LEU A 194 -6.39 2.36 13.68
CA LEU A 194 -6.69 2.41 12.23
C LEU A 194 -7.20 1.07 11.71
N LEU A 195 -6.52 -0.03 12.04
CA LEU A 195 -6.92 -1.37 11.59
C LEU A 195 -8.27 -1.79 12.17
N PHE A 196 -8.55 -1.45 13.42
CA PHE A 196 -9.84 -1.73 14.03
C PHE A 196 -10.98 -0.99 13.31
N ILE A 197 -10.83 0.32 13.09
CA ILE A 197 -11.84 1.12 12.37
C ILE A 197 -11.90 0.69 10.89
N GLY A 198 -10.76 0.38 10.28
CA GLY A 198 -10.68 -0.13 8.91
C GLY A 198 -11.42 -1.46 8.75
N SER A 199 -11.32 -2.37 9.71
CA SER A 199 -12.07 -3.63 9.69
C SER A 199 -13.58 -3.42 9.80
N LEU A 200 -14.03 -2.39 10.55
CA LEU A 200 -15.46 -2.02 10.60
C LEU A 200 -15.95 -1.52 9.22
N TYR A 201 -15.19 -0.68 8.53
CA TYR A 201 -15.53 -0.28 7.16
C TYR A 201 -15.55 -1.47 6.20
N LEU A 202 -14.55 -2.35 6.29
CA LEU A 202 -14.42 -3.52 5.42
C LEU A 202 -15.45 -4.61 5.72
N SER A 203 -16.12 -4.58 6.86
CA SER A 203 -17.26 -5.48 7.12
C SER A 203 -18.52 -5.11 6.34
N ILE A 204 -18.66 -3.84 5.89
CA ILE A 204 -19.85 -3.37 5.18
C ILE A 204 -20.12 -4.18 3.89
N PRO A 205 -19.14 -4.43 3.00
CA PRO A 205 -19.38 -5.24 1.80
C PRO A 205 -19.68 -6.72 2.06
N LEU A 206 -19.50 -7.19 3.30
CA LEU A 206 -19.75 -8.59 3.69
C LEU A 206 -21.20 -8.82 4.14
N PHE A 207 -21.97 -7.77 4.40
CA PHE A 207 -23.36 -7.92 4.78
C PHE A 207 -24.17 -8.56 3.64
N GLY A 208 -24.76 -9.70 3.93
CA GLY A 208 -25.54 -10.48 2.95
C GLY A 208 -24.71 -11.33 1.97
N ALA A 209 -23.40 -11.37 2.10
CA ALA A 209 -22.52 -12.22 1.32
C ALA A 209 -22.44 -13.63 1.92
N ASN A 210 -22.33 -14.65 1.05
CA ASN A 210 -22.06 -16.02 1.49
C ASN A 210 -20.57 -16.18 1.79
N LEU A 211 -20.22 -16.07 3.06
CA LEU A 211 -18.82 -16.12 3.51
C LEU A 211 -18.24 -17.55 3.38
N ASN A 212 -17.00 -17.63 2.92
CA ASN A 212 -16.25 -18.86 2.96
C ASN A 212 -15.71 -19.12 4.37
N LEU A 213 -16.38 -20.03 5.10
CA LEU A 213 -15.99 -20.42 6.46
C LEU A 213 -15.05 -21.63 6.49
N ASN A 214 -14.64 -22.17 5.35
CA ASN A 214 -13.75 -23.32 5.25
C ASN A 214 -12.29 -22.88 5.40
N PHE A 215 -11.85 -22.68 6.62
CA PHE A 215 -10.47 -22.34 6.93
C PHE A 215 -9.59 -23.61 6.98
N SER A 216 -8.86 -23.87 5.91
CA SER A 216 -7.76 -24.84 5.95
C SER A 216 -6.55 -24.27 6.72
N LEU A 217 -5.68 -25.14 7.24
CA LEU A 217 -4.42 -24.70 7.89
C LEU A 217 -3.60 -23.78 6.97
N GLU A 218 -3.55 -24.11 5.68
CA GLU A 218 -2.85 -23.31 4.67
C GLU A 218 -3.46 -21.91 4.53
N SER A 219 -4.80 -21.81 4.48
CA SER A 219 -5.50 -20.51 4.42
C SER A 219 -5.24 -19.67 5.67
N LEU A 220 -5.19 -20.28 6.86
CA LEU A 220 -4.87 -19.60 8.10
C LEU A 220 -3.44 -19.05 8.10
N ILE A 221 -2.48 -19.86 7.63
CA ILE A 221 -1.07 -19.41 7.49
C ILE A 221 -0.97 -18.23 6.53
N LEU A 222 -1.65 -18.30 5.37
CA LEU A 222 -1.66 -17.19 4.39
C LEU A 222 -2.29 -15.93 4.96
N LEU A 223 -3.41 -16.03 5.68
CA LEU A 223 -4.05 -14.89 6.35
C LEU A 223 -3.16 -14.28 7.43
N LEU A 224 -2.50 -15.12 8.24
CA LEU A 224 -1.54 -14.64 9.24
C LEU A 224 -0.34 -13.96 8.58
N ALA A 225 0.22 -14.53 7.52
CA ALA A 225 1.31 -13.92 6.77
C ALA A 225 0.90 -12.57 6.17
N LEU A 226 -0.30 -12.49 5.58
CA LEU A 226 -0.88 -11.27 5.04
C LEU A 226 -1.15 -10.21 6.13
N ALA A 227 -1.55 -10.64 7.34
CA ALA A 227 -1.74 -9.74 8.46
C ALA A 227 -0.40 -9.22 9.03
N PHE A 228 0.60 -10.08 9.17
CA PHE A 228 1.89 -9.70 9.77
C PHE A 228 2.79 -8.89 8.84
N LEU A 229 3.06 -9.40 7.63
CA LEU A 229 4.04 -8.80 6.73
C LEU A 229 3.53 -7.47 6.16
N PRO A 230 2.57 -7.44 5.23
CA PRO A 230 2.14 -6.16 4.65
C PRO A 230 1.27 -5.35 5.59
N THR A 231 0.30 -5.96 6.29
CA THR A 231 -0.70 -5.17 7.01
C THR A 231 -0.13 -4.54 8.29
N ILE A 232 0.57 -5.29 9.14
CA ILE A 232 1.22 -4.72 10.32
C ILE A 232 2.58 -4.12 9.95
N GLY A 233 3.46 -4.91 9.34
CA GLY A 233 4.82 -4.50 9.03
C GLY A 233 4.88 -3.38 8.01
N GLY A 234 4.18 -3.52 6.87
CA GLY A 234 4.11 -2.52 5.82
C GLY A 234 3.59 -1.18 6.35
N PHE A 235 2.37 -1.15 6.91
CA PHE A 235 1.78 0.10 7.43
C PHE A 235 2.52 0.70 8.62
N TYR A 236 3.12 -0.11 9.49
CA TYR A 236 4.00 0.41 10.54
C TYR A 236 5.20 1.16 9.91
N CYS A 237 5.82 0.57 8.92
CA CYS A 237 6.95 1.18 8.21
C CYS A 237 6.54 2.42 7.42
N THR A 238 5.43 2.39 6.68
CA THR A 238 4.86 3.54 5.97
C THR A 238 4.57 4.70 6.93
N THR A 239 3.84 4.46 8.02
CA THR A 239 3.51 5.52 9.00
C THR A 239 4.75 6.06 9.70
N ARG A 240 5.76 5.22 9.94
CA ARG A 240 7.06 5.65 10.46
C ARG A 240 7.78 6.55 9.46
N ALA A 241 7.84 6.17 8.19
CA ALA A 241 8.45 6.98 7.14
C ALA A 241 7.74 8.34 7.00
N LEU A 242 6.40 8.36 7.00
CA LEU A 242 5.58 9.59 6.95
C LEU A 242 5.78 10.51 8.15
N SER A 243 6.18 9.99 9.30
CA SER A 243 6.52 10.81 10.46
C SER A 243 7.86 11.54 10.30
N LEU A 244 8.69 11.14 9.33
CA LEU A 244 10.06 11.62 9.12
C LEU A 244 10.25 12.35 7.78
N ALA A 245 9.40 12.06 6.77
CA ALA A 245 9.52 12.61 5.42
C ALA A 245 8.17 13.08 4.86
N LYS A 246 8.21 13.72 3.69
CA LYS A 246 7.02 14.14 2.95
C LYS A 246 6.33 12.92 2.31
N SER A 247 5.01 13.02 2.11
CA SER A 247 4.22 11.94 1.51
C SER A 247 4.68 11.61 0.09
N ASN A 248 5.05 12.60 -0.72
CA ASN A 248 5.57 12.36 -2.06
C ASN A 248 6.92 11.61 -2.06
N SER A 249 7.83 11.91 -1.11
CA SER A 249 9.09 11.16 -0.97
C SER A 249 8.82 9.71 -0.54
N VAL A 250 7.93 9.49 0.42
CA VAL A 250 7.56 8.14 0.87
C VAL A 250 6.92 7.35 -0.27
N GLN A 251 5.93 7.93 -0.95
CA GLN A 251 5.25 7.33 -2.11
C GLN A 251 6.25 6.92 -3.19
N LEU A 252 7.21 7.80 -3.51
CA LEU A 252 8.18 7.52 -4.57
C LEU A 252 9.12 6.36 -4.20
N ILE A 253 9.55 6.26 -2.94
CA ILE A 253 10.38 5.14 -2.49
C ILE A 253 9.57 3.83 -2.51
N GLU A 254 8.31 3.88 -2.09
CA GLU A 254 7.39 2.74 -2.11
C GLU A 254 7.05 2.26 -3.54
N LEU A 255 7.29 3.08 -4.58
CA LEU A 255 7.29 2.63 -5.99
C LEU A 255 8.33 1.55 -6.30
N SER A 256 9.24 1.24 -5.39
CA SER A 256 10.09 0.04 -5.50
C SER A 256 9.34 -1.27 -5.21
N GLU A 257 8.10 -1.23 -4.69
CA GLU A 257 7.27 -2.41 -4.42
C GLU A 257 7.11 -3.33 -5.64
N PRO A 258 6.78 -2.85 -6.86
CA PRO A 258 6.71 -3.69 -8.06
C PRO A 258 8.00 -4.47 -8.33
N LEU A 259 9.17 -3.90 -8.01
CA LEU A 259 10.47 -4.56 -8.21
C LEU A 259 10.62 -5.75 -7.28
N PHE A 260 10.23 -5.58 -6.02
CA PHE A 260 10.21 -6.68 -5.05
C PHE A 260 9.14 -7.72 -5.40
N ALA A 261 7.96 -7.29 -5.88
CA ALA A 261 6.92 -8.20 -6.34
C ALA A 261 7.39 -9.06 -7.53
N MET A 262 8.11 -8.49 -8.50
CA MET A 262 8.74 -9.25 -9.59
C MET A 262 9.78 -10.24 -9.06
N LEU A 263 10.66 -9.81 -8.16
CA LEU A 263 11.69 -10.66 -7.56
C LEU A 263 11.05 -11.84 -6.82
N PHE A 264 10.07 -11.58 -5.98
CA PHE A 264 9.37 -12.62 -5.22
C PHE A 264 8.50 -13.51 -6.12
N GLY A 265 7.87 -12.95 -7.16
CA GLY A 265 7.16 -13.71 -8.18
C GLY A 265 8.07 -14.69 -8.92
N SER A 266 9.30 -14.27 -9.24
CA SER A 266 10.31 -15.16 -9.83
C SER A 266 10.76 -16.25 -8.85
N LEU A 267 11.02 -15.90 -7.59
CA LEU A 267 11.53 -16.85 -6.59
C LEU A 267 10.48 -17.87 -6.12
N PHE A 268 9.22 -17.43 -5.91
CA PHE A 268 8.17 -18.27 -5.31
C PHE A 268 7.17 -18.84 -6.31
N LEU A 269 7.02 -18.21 -7.48
CA LEU A 269 6.06 -18.61 -8.50
C LEU A 269 6.74 -19.05 -9.80
N ALA A 270 8.07 -19.12 -9.84
CA ALA A 270 8.88 -19.47 -11.02
C ALA A 270 8.54 -18.60 -12.27
N GLN A 271 8.14 -17.35 -12.06
CA GLN A 271 7.85 -16.42 -13.14
C GLN A 271 9.16 -15.92 -13.77
N SER A 272 9.24 -15.90 -15.09
CA SER A 272 10.38 -15.35 -15.80
C SER A 272 10.33 -13.82 -15.78
N ILE A 273 11.43 -13.18 -15.44
CA ILE A 273 11.55 -11.71 -15.51
C ILE A 273 11.99 -11.33 -16.92
N SER A 274 11.21 -10.50 -17.59
CA SER A 274 11.53 -10.02 -18.95
C SER A 274 12.56 -8.88 -18.91
N PHE A 275 13.26 -8.67 -20.02
CA PHE A 275 14.18 -7.53 -20.17
C PHE A 275 13.47 -6.18 -19.98
N LEU A 276 12.23 -6.06 -20.45
CA LEU A 276 11.45 -4.82 -20.32
C LEU A 276 11.08 -4.53 -18.85
N GLN A 277 10.82 -5.56 -18.03
CA GLN A 277 10.61 -5.40 -16.60
C GLN A 277 11.88 -4.93 -15.88
N ILE A 278 13.05 -5.45 -16.26
CA ILE A 278 14.34 -4.99 -15.70
C ILE A 278 14.55 -3.52 -16.04
N LEU A 279 14.33 -3.14 -17.30
CA LEU A 279 14.47 -1.76 -17.75
C LEU A 279 13.51 -0.83 -17.02
N GLY A 280 12.25 -1.22 -16.87
CA GLY A 280 11.26 -0.48 -16.07
C GLY A 280 11.71 -0.29 -14.62
N GLY A 281 12.28 -1.33 -14.03
CA GLY A 281 12.87 -1.27 -12.69
C GLY A 281 14.02 -0.26 -12.57
N VAL A 282 14.90 -0.21 -13.56
CA VAL A 282 15.99 0.78 -13.61
C VAL A 282 15.44 2.21 -13.66
N PHE A 283 14.38 2.46 -14.44
CA PHE A 283 13.72 3.77 -14.51
C PHE A 283 13.11 4.18 -13.15
N ILE A 284 12.47 3.25 -12.43
CA ILE A 284 11.93 3.51 -11.09
C ILE A 284 13.06 3.85 -10.11
N LEU A 285 14.14 3.07 -10.09
CA LEU A 285 15.29 3.35 -9.22
C LEU A 285 15.94 4.69 -9.55
N PHE A 286 16.02 5.05 -10.84
CA PHE A 286 16.52 6.35 -11.29
C PHE A 286 15.60 7.50 -10.84
N ALA A 287 14.28 7.32 -10.90
CA ALA A 287 13.31 8.30 -10.39
C ALA A 287 13.52 8.57 -8.88
N ILE A 288 13.69 7.51 -8.08
CA ILE A 288 13.98 7.61 -6.65
C ILE A 288 15.30 8.38 -6.43
N PHE A 289 16.32 8.05 -7.20
CA PHE A 289 17.62 8.70 -7.13
C PHE A 289 17.53 10.21 -7.43
N VAL A 290 16.89 10.59 -8.55
CA VAL A 290 16.73 11.99 -8.95
C VAL A 290 15.99 12.81 -7.88
N HIS A 291 14.96 12.22 -7.25
CA HIS A 291 14.17 12.90 -6.23
C HIS A 291 14.94 13.06 -4.90
N GLU A 292 15.60 11.96 -4.43
CA GLU A 292 16.24 11.98 -3.10
C GLU A 292 17.57 12.71 -3.08
N PHE A 293 18.38 12.60 -4.13
CA PHE A 293 19.71 13.20 -4.19
C PHE A 293 19.73 14.61 -4.78
N LYS A 294 18.54 15.16 -5.15
CA LYS A 294 18.41 16.52 -5.70
C LYS A 294 19.60 16.84 -6.61
N LEU A 295 19.63 16.24 -7.79
CA LEU A 295 20.60 16.61 -8.80
C LEU A 295 20.55 18.14 -8.93
N LYS A 296 21.68 18.81 -8.65
CA LYS A 296 21.84 20.25 -8.90
C LYS A 296 21.90 20.40 -10.42
N LEU A 297 20.73 20.43 -11.06
CA LEU A 297 20.55 20.83 -12.45
C LEU A 297 20.32 22.32 -12.49
#